data_6a76cdd8f7b857c254772af1b382f201
#
_entry.id   6a76cdd8f7b857c254772af1b382f201
#
_cell.length_a   1.000
_cell.length_b   1.000
_cell.length_c   1.000
_cell.angle_alpha   90.00
_cell.angle_beta   90.00
_cell.angle_gamma   90.00
#
_symmetry.space_group_name_H-M   'P 1'
#
loop_
_entity.id
_entity.type
_entity.pdbx_description
1 polymer ?
#
loop_
_entity_poly.entity_id
_entity_poly.type
_entity_poly.pdbx_seq_one_letter_code
_entity_poly.pdbx_strand_id
1 'polypeptide(L)'
;MFFSKLIPIVITATIAFAPASDSTPHYRIYVTNERSGDLTVIDSATLQPIATIPLGKRPRGVHPSPDHRFLYIALSGSPIAGPGVDESKLPPPDKTADGIGVFDVSQNKLVRIIQSGSDPENFDLSPDGRTIIVSNEDDAKASFVDIASGKVTKSVPVGEEPEGVKVSPNGKFVYVTSEDTGTISAIEVRTGKLIKMFKVARRPRSVAFLPDSSRAYASAENDGAVTVIDASKHEAIQTITLGERGVIKPMSVLLSPDGASLYVSTGRGHKVFVIDTATNHTKTSAEVGDRPWGIAISPDGKTLFTANGPSNDVSVVDLASMTVRKKIKAGDGPWGVIAIPYGS
;
A
#
# COMPACT_ATOMS: atom_id res chain seq x y z
N MET A 1 77.12 -47.39 -7.48
CA MET A 1 75.76 -47.44 -6.87
C MET A 1 75.38 -46.00 -6.53
N PHE A 2 74.64 -45.32 -7.45
CA PHE A 2 74.18 -43.97 -7.21
C PHE A 2 72.68 -44.01 -6.93
N PHE A 3 72.27 -43.64 -5.70
CA PHE A 3 70.88 -43.50 -5.32
C PHE A 3 70.41 -42.06 -5.65
N SER A 4 69.56 -41.92 -6.67
CA SER A 4 68.86 -40.70 -6.96
C SER A 4 67.70 -40.53 -5.98
N LYS A 5 67.70 -39.43 -5.21
CA LYS A 5 66.58 -39.02 -4.34
C LYS A 5 65.58 -38.21 -5.16
N LEU A 6 64.41 -38.75 -5.40
CA LEU A 6 63.25 -38.02 -5.91
C LEU A 6 62.62 -37.18 -4.76
N ILE A 7 62.52 -35.88 -4.97
CA ILE A 7 61.84 -34.94 -4.09
C ILE A 7 60.40 -34.79 -4.64
N PRO A 8 59.32 -35.01 -3.83
CA PRO A 8 57.98 -34.81 -4.29
C PRO A 8 57.67 -33.31 -4.33
N ILE A 9 57.18 -32.82 -5.48
CA ILE A 9 56.65 -31.50 -5.64
C ILE A 9 55.19 -31.52 -5.15
N VAL A 10 54.92 -30.84 -4.05
CA VAL A 10 53.54 -30.62 -3.56
C VAL A 10 52.99 -29.37 -4.26
N ILE A 11 52.02 -29.58 -5.17
CA ILE A 11 51.30 -28.49 -5.81
C ILE A 11 50.09 -28.17 -4.91
N THR A 12 50.21 -27.07 -4.18
CA THR A 12 49.09 -26.49 -3.43
C THR A 12 48.18 -25.73 -4.41
N ALA A 13 47.05 -26.28 -4.76
CA ALA A 13 46.00 -25.55 -5.51
C ALA A 13 45.30 -24.58 -4.56
N THR A 14 45.52 -23.29 -4.73
CA THR A 14 44.76 -22.23 -4.07
C THR A 14 43.44 -22.05 -4.80
N ILE A 15 42.36 -22.55 -4.19
CA ILE A 15 41.00 -22.27 -4.67
C ILE A 15 40.67 -20.82 -4.29
N ALA A 16 40.70 -19.93 -5.26
CA ALA A 16 40.20 -18.58 -5.10
C ALA A 16 38.65 -18.63 -5.09
N PHE A 17 38.04 -18.47 -3.94
CA PHE A 17 36.60 -18.17 -3.87
C PHE A 17 36.39 -16.80 -4.48
N ALA A 18 35.70 -16.76 -5.63
CA ALA A 18 35.14 -15.51 -6.11
C ALA A 18 34.14 -14.99 -5.05
N PRO A 19 34.15 -13.68 -4.71
CA PRO A 19 33.13 -13.15 -3.81
C PRO A 19 31.76 -13.41 -4.45
N ALA A 20 30.85 -13.99 -3.67
CA ALA A 20 29.45 -14.13 -4.09
C ALA A 20 28.99 -12.72 -4.47
N SER A 21 28.52 -12.55 -5.70
CA SER A 21 27.87 -11.31 -6.11
C SER A 21 26.66 -11.13 -5.19
N ASP A 22 26.68 -10.08 -4.38
CA ASP A 22 25.59 -9.67 -3.53
C ASP A 22 24.46 -9.18 -4.46
N SER A 23 23.73 -10.13 -5.06
CA SER A 23 22.61 -9.86 -5.93
C SER A 23 21.37 -9.51 -5.10
N THR A 24 21.48 -8.43 -4.31
CA THR A 24 20.27 -7.83 -3.73
C THR A 24 19.38 -7.43 -4.90
N PRO A 25 18.14 -7.94 -4.99
CA PRO A 25 17.26 -7.63 -6.10
C PRO A 25 17.14 -6.11 -6.25
N HIS A 26 17.49 -5.58 -7.42
CA HIS A 26 17.31 -4.16 -7.69
C HIS A 26 15.82 -3.88 -7.82
N TYR A 27 15.32 -2.90 -7.08
CA TYR A 27 13.92 -2.48 -7.13
C TYR A 27 13.81 -0.96 -7.10
N ARG A 28 12.65 -0.47 -7.47
CA ARG A 28 12.33 0.96 -7.34
C ARG A 28 11.19 1.16 -6.36
N ILE A 29 11.26 2.27 -5.65
CA ILE A 29 10.20 2.75 -4.77
C ILE A 29 9.49 3.89 -5.49
N TYR A 30 8.17 3.80 -5.60
CA TYR A 30 7.31 4.78 -6.23
C TYR A 30 6.41 5.39 -5.16
N VAL A 31 6.36 6.73 -5.12
CA VAL A 31 5.64 7.48 -4.10
C VAL A 31 4.73 8.48 -4.78
N THR A 32 3.42 8.37 -4.58
CA THR A 32 2.46 9.36 -5.03
C THR A 32 2.44 10.54 -4.08
N ASN A 33 2.48 11.76 -4.62
CA ASN A 33 2.51 12.99 -3.83
C ASN A 33 1.21 13.77 -4.10
N GLU A 34 0.28 13.70 -3.16
CA GLU A 34 -1.09 14.16 -3.33
C GLU A 34 -1.19 15.66 -3.64
N ARG A 35 -0.39 16.50 -2.95
CA ARG A 35 -0.46 17.95 -3.11
C ARG A 35 0.31 18.47 -4.31
N SER A 36 1.49 17.92 -4.59
CA SER A 36 2.27 18.32 -5.77
C SER A 36 1.79 17.70 -7.08
N GLY A 37 0.94 16.66 -7.02
CA GLY A 37 0.37 16.04 -8.22
C GLY A 37 1.36 15.23 -9.05
N ASP A 38 2.35 14.63 -8.40
CA ASP A 38 3.44 13.92 -9.06
C ASP A 38 3.79 12.57 -8.42
N LEU A 39 4.70 11.85 -9.05
CA LEU A 39 5.28 10.59 -8.62
C LEU A 39 6.77 10.77 -8.38
N THR A 40 7.22 10.54 -7.17
CA THR A 40 8.64 10.42 -6.88
C THR A 40 9.10 8.98 -7.11
N VAL A 41 10.17 8.80 -7.88
CA VAL A 41 10.82 7.50 -8.11
C VAL A 41 12.14 7.47 -7.37
N ILE A 42 12.33 6.46 -6.51
CA ILE A 42 13.53 6.30 -5.67
C ILE A 42 14.23 5.01 -6.08
N ASP A 43 15.54 5.09 -6.25
CA ASP A 43 16.41 3.94 -6.50
C ASP A 43 16.74 3.21 -5.20
N SER A 44 16.57 1.89 -5.15
CA SER A 44 16.76 1.09 -3.93
C SER A 44 18.22 0.93 -3.50
N ALA A 45 19.17 0.97 -4.44
CA ALA A 45 20.60 0.77 -4.13
C ALA A 45 21.19 2.02 -3.50
N THR A 46 20.83 3.20 -4.01
CA THR A 46 21.35 4.49 -3.55
C THR A 46 20.47 5.15 -2.49
N LEU A 47 19.21 4.76 -2.41
CA LEU A 47 18.17 5.41 -1.62
C LEU A 47 18.10 6.91 -1.91
N GLN A 48 18.15 7.27 -3.20
CA GLN A 48 18.02 8.64 -3.69
C GLN A 48 16.86 8.75 -4.66
N PRO A 49 16.13 9.87 -4.68
CA PRO A 49 15.19 10.18 -5.74
C PRO A 49 15.93 10.27 -7.07
N ILE A 50 15.41 9.59 -8.10
CA ILE A 50 15.99 9.60 -9.46
C ILE A 50 15.08 10.25 -10.49
N ALA A 51 13.80 10.43 -10.16
CA ALA A 51 12.84 11.14 -11.01
C ALA A 51 11.67 11.69 -10.19
N THR A 52 11.07 12.79 -10.68
CA THR A 52 9.78 13.31 -10.27
C THR A 52 8.94 13.50 -11.53
N ILE A 53 7.80 12.85 -11.61
CA ILE A 53 7.03 12.72 -12.85
C ILE A 53 5.60 13.25 -12.61
N PRO A 54 5.13 14.27 -13.35
CA PRO A 54 3.78 14.77 -13.22
C PRO A 54 2.74 13.68 -13.51
N LEU A 55 1.72 13.57 -12.67
CA LEU A 55 0.61 12.63 -12.80
C LEU A 55 -0.73 13.32 -13.04
N GLY A 56 -0.93 14.48 -12.44
CA GLY A 56 -2.21 15.18 -12.42
C GLY A 56 -2.64 15.53 -11.01
N LYS A 57 -3.95 15.65 -10.77
CA LYS A 57 -4.47 16.09 -9.47
C LYS A 57 -4.55 14.93 -8.47
N ARG A 58 -4.16 15.21 -7.24
CA ARG A 58 -4.31 14.34 -6.06
C ARG A 58 -4.01 12.86 -6.33
N PRO A 59 -2.81 12.46 -6.77
CA PRO A 59 -2.48 11.05 -6.88
C PRO A 59 -2.39 10.42 -5.47
N ARG A 60 -3.19 9.36 -5.23
CA ARG A 60 -3.34 8.69 -3.93
C ARG A 60 -2.94 7.21 -4.00
N GLY A 61 -3.89 6.29 -3.93
CA GLY A 61 -3.62 4.85 -4.00
C GLY A 61 -2.79 4.45 -5.22
N VAL A 62 -1.81 3.57 -5.04
CA VAL A 62 -0.95 3.07 -6.12
C VAL A 62 -0.74 1.56 -6.00
N HIS A 63 -0.98 0.83 -7.10
CA HIS A 63 -0.81 -0.62 -7.19
C HIS A 63 -0.15 -1.00 -8.51
N PRO A 64 0.72 -2.04 -8.54
CA PRO A 64 1.33 -2.51 -9.77
C PRO A 64 0.39 -3.44 -10.54
N SER A 65 0.57 -3.52 -11.87
CA SER A 65 0.08 -4.67 -12.62
C SER A 65 0.82 -5.95 -12.19
N PRO A 66 0.22 -7.15 -12.38
CA PRO A 66 0.87 -8.41 -11.99
C PRO A 66 2.25 -8.65 -12.63
N ASP A 67 2.49 -8.10 -13.81
CA ASP A 67 3.76 -8.17 -14.54
C ASP A 67 4.69 -6.98 -14.26
N HIS A 68 4.33 -6.08 -13.36
CA HIS A 68 5.04 -4.85 -12.98
C HIS A 68 5.33 -3.87 -14.13
N ARG A 69 4.67 -4.04 -15.30
CA ARG A 69 4.85 -3.12 -16.44
C ARG A 69 4.14 -1.81 -16.25
N PHE A 70 3.05 -1.82 -15.49
CA PHE A 70 2.25 -0.64 -15.23
C PHE A 70 2.07 -0.42 -13.73
N LEU A 71 1.96 0.85 -13.35
CA LEU A 71 1.36 1.24 -12.08
C LEU A 71 -0.01 1.83 -12.37
N TYR A 72 -0.99 1.43 -11.60
CA TYR A 72 -2.29 2.06 -11.55
C TYR A 72 -2.30 3.05 -10.38
N ILE A 73 -2.87 4.23 -10.57
CA ILE A 73 -2.82 5.33 -9.59
C ILE A 73 -4.20 5.99 -9.52
N ALA A 74 -4.78 6.06 -8.33
CA ALA A 74 -6.02 6.81 -8.13
C ALA A 74 -5.72 8.32 -8.22
N LEU A 75 -6.44 9.01 -9.10
CA LEU A 75 -6.34 10.46 -9.33
C LEU A 75 -7.69 11.09 -9.02
N SER A 76 -7.70 12.21 -8.29
CA SER A 76 -8.92 12.90 -7.91
C SER A 76 -8.85 14.39 -8.22
N GLY A 77 -9.93 14.93 -8.75
CA GLY A 77 -10.09 16.36 -8.95
C GLY A 77 -10.80 17.07 -7.80
N SER A 78 -11.16 16.35 -6.73
CA SER A 78 -11.77 16.94 -5.54
C SER A 78 -10.75 17.79 -4.78
N PRO A 79 -11.14 18.94 -4.21
CA PRO A 79 -10.22 19.79 -3.45
C PRO A 79 -9.77 19.09 -2.16
N ILE A 80 -8.55 19.41 -1.71
CA ILE A 80 -8.01 18.84 -0.47
C ILE A 80 -8.61 19.59 0.71
N ALA A 81 -9.40 18.91 1.54
CA ALA A 81 -9.85 19.41 2.83
C ALA A 81 -8.80 19.09 3.90
N GLY A 82 -8.24 20.10 4.55
CA GLY A 82 -7.41 19.92 5.74
C GLY A 82 -8.26 19.82 7.01
N PRO A 83 -7.71 19.34 8.13
CA PRO A 83 -8.43 19.31 9.39
C PRO A 83 -8.97 20.69 9.78
N GLY A 84 -10.30 20.79 9.97
CA GLY A 84 -10.98 22.03 10.37
C GLY A 84 -11.29 23.00 9.21
N VAL A 85 -11.05 22.58 7.97
CA VAL A 85 -11.48 23.33 6.79
C VAL A 85 -12.99 23.10 6.59
N ASP A 86 -13.72 24.18 6.37
CA ASP A 86 -15.13 24.13 5.98
C ASP A 86 -15.22 23.75 4.50
N GLU A 87 -15.57 22.50 4.22
CA GLU A 87 -15.61 21.96 2.87
C GLU A 87 -16.57 22.69 1.94
N SER A 88 -17.62 23.31 2.47
CA SER A 88 -18.56 24.12 1.68
C SER A 88 -17.93 25.39 1.06
N LYS A 89 -16.75 25.78 1.53
CA LYS A 89 -15.96 26.93 1.03
C LYS A 89 -14.88 26.53 0.04
N LEU A 90 -14.67 25.23 -0.18
CA LEU A 90 -13.71 24.76 -1.16
C LEU A 90 -14.20 25.01 -2.59
N PRO A 91 -13.29 25.14 -3.56
CA PRO A 91 -13.69 25.23 -4.96
C PRO A 91 -14.42 23.95 -5.38
N PRO A 92 -15.32 24.04 -6.38
CA PRO A 92 -16.01 22.84 -6.88
C PRO A 92 -14.99 21.81 -7.41
N PRO A 93 -15.28 20.50 -7.25
CA PRO A 93 -14.38 19.45 -7.73
C PRO A 93 -14.29 19.43 -9.26
N ASP A 94 -13.09 19.17 -9.77
CA ASP A 94 -12.85 18.96 -11.19
C ASP A 94 -13.01 17.46 -11.53
N LYS A 95 -14.24 17.04 -11.75
CA LYS A 95 -14.57 15.65 -12.06
C LYS A 95 -13.90 15.11 -13.34
N THR A 96 -13.35 15.97 -14.19
CA THR A 96 -12.63 15.53 -15.40
C THR A 96 -11.23 14.97 -15.06
N ALA A 97 -10.71 15.28 -13.87
CA ALA A 97 -9.44 14.77 -13.37
C ALA A 97 -9.57 13.44 -12.60
N ASP A 98 -10.82 13.02 -12.30
CA ASP A 98 -11.07 11.76 -11.58
C ASP A 98 -10.77 10.54 -12.48
N GLY A 99 -10.21 9.50 -11.89
CA GLY A 99 -9.99 8.22 -12.57
C GLY A 99 -8.76 7.46 -12.10
N ILE A 100 -8.47 6.37 -12.79
CA ILE A 100 -7.27 5.57 -12.54
C ILE A 100 -6.23 5.89 -13.63
N GLY A 101 -5.15 6.53 -13.24
CA GLY A 101 -3.99 6.75 -14.08
C GLY A 101 -3.25 5.45 -14.36
N VAL A 102 -2.89 5.21 -15.61
CA VAL A 102 -2.05 4.09 -16.05
C VAL A 102 -0.66 4.63 -16.35
N PHE A 103 0.30 4.29 -15.52
CA PHE A 103 1.69 4.72 -15.65
C PHE A 103 2.54 3.57 -16.21
N ASP A 104 3.22 3.79 -17.33
CA ASP A 104 4.15 2.82 -17.92
C ASP A 104 5.52 2.95 -17.24
N VAL A 105 5.92 1.88 -16.53
CA VAL A 105 7.18 1.84 -15.75
C VAL A 105 8.41 1.94 -16.67
N SER A 106 8.35 1.37 -17.87
CA SER A 106 9.48 1.38 -18.81
C SER A 106 9.69 2.75 -19.46
N GLN A 107 8.58 3.45 -19.72
CA GLN A 107 8.60 4.78 -20.33
C GLN A 107 8.71 5.92 -19.31
N ASN A 108 8.55 5.61 -18.01
CA ASN A 108 8.42 6.58 -16.94
C ASN A 108 7.35 7.66 -17.26
N LYS A 109 6.17 7.23 -17.68
CA LYS A 109 5.14 8.15 -18.20
C LYS A 109 3.73 7.68 -17.86
N LEU A 110 2.87 8.63 -17.50
CA LEU A 110 1.41 8.42 -17.49
C LEU A 110 0.93 8.31 -18.94
N VAL A 111 0.35 7.16 -19.32
CA VAL A 111 -0.03 6.88 -20.72
C VAL A 111 -1.52 7.03 -20.99
N ARG A 112 -2.37 6.89 -19.95
CA ARG A 112 -3.81 7.14 -20.05
C ARG A 112 -4.43 7.29 -18.68
N ILE A 113 -5.67 7.79 -18.62
CA ILE A 113 -6.54 7.79 -17.45
C ILE A 113 -7.80 6.99 -17.79
N ILE A 114 -8.20 6.08 -16.91
CA ILE A 114 -9.42 5.28 -17.03
C ILE A 114 -10.45 5.89 -16.08
N GLN A 115 -11.61 6.25 -16.61
CA GLN A 115 -12.71 6.76 -15.79
C GLN A 115 -13.25 5.67 -14.87
N SER A 116 -13.34 5.93 -13.57
CA SER A 116 -13.69 4.92 -12.56
C SER A 116 -14.86 5.29 -11.65
N GLY A 117 -15.27 6.54 -11.67
CA GLY A 117 -16.25 7.15 -10.76
C GLY A 117 -15.72 8.46 -10.19
N SER A 118 -16.42 9.01 -9.21
CA SER A 118 -16.11 10.31 -8.62
C SER A 118 -15.25 10.15 -7.36
N ASP A 119 -14.20 10.95 -7.29
CA ASP A 119 -13.22 10.99 -6.20
C ASP A 119 -12.67 9.60 -5.82
N PRO A 120 -11.93 8.93 -6.72
CA PRO A 120 -11.34 7.64 -6.40
C PRO A 120 -10.25 7.78 -5.34
N GLU A 121 -10.40 7.05 -4.21
CA GLU A 121 -9.45 7.04 -3.11
C GLU A 121 -8.39 5.94 -3.27
N ASN A 122 -8.86 4.71 -3.23
CA ASN A 122 -8.02 3.54 -3.30
C ASN A 122 -8.70 2.45 -4.15
N PHE A 123 -7.94 1.43 -4.47
CA PHE A 123 -8.43 0.32 -5.30
C PHE A 123 -7.57 -0.92 -5.09
N ASP A 124 -8.04 -2.04 -5.61
CA ASP A 124 -7.22 -3.26 -5.74
C ASP A 124 -7.57 -3.96 -7.06
N LEU A 125 -6.72 -4.89 -7.49
CA LEU A 125 -6.91 -5.64 -8.71
C LEU A 125 -7.55 -7.00 -8.43
N SER A 126 -8.38 -7.45 -9.37
CA SER A 126 -8.78 -8.86 -9.40
C SER A 126 -7.53 -9.76 -9.58
N PRO A 127 -7.57 -11.02 -9.10
CA PRO A 127 -6.39 -11.91 -9.16
C PRO A 127 -5.87 -12.18 -10.57
N ASP A 128 -6.73 -12.07 -11.59
CA ASP A 128 -6.34 -12.21 -13.00
C ASP A 128 -5.77 -10.90 -13.60
N GLY A 129 -5.71 -9.83 -12.82
CA GLY A 129 -5.20 -8.52 -13.23
C GLY A 129 -6.03 -7.80 -14.29
N ARG A 130 -7.30 -8.22 -14.54
CA ARG A 130 -8.15 -7.65 -15.60
C ARG A 130 -9.12 -6.60 -15.12
N THR A 131 -9.47 -6.62 -13.85
CA THR A 131 -10.44 -5.71 -13.26
C THR A 131 -9.80 -4.93 -12.13
N ILE A 132 -9.99 -3.62 -12.12
CA ILE A 132 -9.73 -2.76 -10.99
C ILE A 132 -11.03 -2.56 -10.22
N ILE A 133 -11.00 -2.70 -8.90
CA ILE A 133 -12.14 -2.43 -8.03
C ILE A 133 -11.77 -1.19 -7.22
N VAL A 134 -12.54 -0.11 -7.39
CA VAL A 134 -12.23 1.25 -6.92
C VAL A 134 -13.26 1.71 -5.91
N SER A 135 -12.84 2.29 -4.79
CA SER A 135 -13.71 3.09 -3.92
C SER A 135 -13.87 4.50 -4.49
N ASN A 136 -15.11 4.94 -4.67
CA ASN A 136 -15.44 6.29 -5.12
C ASN A 136 -16.16 7.01 -3.98
N GLU A 137 -15.45 7.95 -3.37
CA GLU A 137 -15.81 8.58 -2.10
C GLU A 137 -17.13 9.34 -2.22
N ASP A 138 -17.23 10.26 -3.19
CA ASP A 138 -18.41 11.10 -3.39
C ASP A 138 -19.67 10.32 -3.80
N ASP A 139 -19.52 9.15 -4.40
CA ASP A 139 -20.64 8.36 -4.91
C ASP A 139 -21.14 7.29 -3.93
N ALA A 140 -20.44 7.06 -2.80
CA ALA A 140 -20.67 5.94 -1.88
C ALA A 140 -20.76 4.58 -2.61
N LYS A 141 -19.84 4.34 -3.57
CA LYS A 141 -19.84 3.15 -4.42
C LYS A 141 -18.47 2.51 -4.56
N ALA A 142 -18.49 1.21 -4.81
CA ALA A 142 -17.35 0.49 -5.37
C ALA A 142 -17.60 0.24 -6.87
N SER A 143 -16.69 0.68 -7.73
CA SER A 143 -16.77 0.47 -9.18
C SER A 143 -15.84 -0.65 -9.63
N PHE A 144 -16.33 -1.54 -10.49
CA PHE A 144 -15.57 -2.58 -11.17
C PHE A 144 -15.23 -2.10 -12.57
N VAL A 145 -13.96 -1.90 -12.85
CA VAL A 145 -13.46 -1.32 -14.10
C VAL A 145 -12.69 -2.36 -14.88
N ASP A 146 -13.13 -2.68 -16.09
CA ASP A 146 -12.37 -3.53 -17.01
C ASP A 146 -11.19 -2.74 -17.58
N ILE A 147 -9.98 -3.20 -17.34
CA ILE A 147 -8.75 -2.49 -17.69
C ILE A 147 -8.59 -2.36 -19.21
N ALA A 148 -8.94 -3.40 -19.95
CA ALA A 148 -8.73 -3.44 -21.39
C ALA A 148 -9.63 -2.43 -22.13
N SER A 149 -10.92 -2.42 -21.82
CA SER A 149 -11.88 -1.50 -22.42
C SER A 149 -11.90 -0.12 -21.75
N GLY A 150 -11.38 0.00 -20.54
CA GLY A 150 -11.45 1.23 -19.74
C GLY A 150 -12.87 1.59 -19.29
N LYS A 151 -13.76 0.61 -19.17
CA LYS A 151 -15.17 0.86 -18.84
C LYS A 151 -15.55 0.32 -17.45
N VAL A 152 -16.35 1.08 -16.73
CA VAL A 152 -17.04 0.59 -15.54
C VAL A 152 -18.05 -0.46 -15.97
N THR A 153 -17.87 -1.69 -15.52
CA THR A 153 -18.74 -2.82 -15.83
C THR A 153 -19.82 -3.05 -14.78
N LYS A 154 -19.54 -2.62 -13.53
CA LYS A 154 -20.46 -2.71 -12.40
C LYS A 154 -20.19 -1.57 -11.43
N SER A 155 -21.24 -1.11 -10.74
CA SER A 155 -21.16 -0.20 -9.59
C SER A 155 -22.00 -0.77 -8.46
N VAL A 156 -21.42 -0.89 -7.28
CA VAL A 156 -22.04 -1.52 -6.10
C VAL A 156 -22.15 -0.45 -5.01
N PRO A 157 -23.34 -0.13 -4.51
CA PRO A 157 -23.49 0.73 -3.36
C PRO A 157 -22.79 0.13 -2.12
N VAL A 158 -22.05 0.97 -1.40
CA VAL A 158 -21.35 0.64 -0.15
C VAL A 158 -21.75 1.63 0.94
N GLY A 159 -21.04 1.66 2.06
CA GLY A 159 -21.26 2.71 3.06
C GLY A 159 -20.71 4.06 2.61
N GLU A 160 -21.04 5.12 3.34
CA GLU A 160 -20.58 6.49 3.08
C GLU A 160 -19.08 6.65 3.31
N GLU A 161 -18.45 7.53 2.54
CA GLU A 161 -16.99 7.77 2.55
C GLU A 161 -16.19 6.47 2.37
N PRO A 162 -16.36 5.74 1.23
CA PRO A 162 -15.59 4.53 1.00
C PRO A 162 -14.13 4.84 0.67
N GLU A 163 -13.19 4.18 1.39
CA GLU A 163 -11.75 4.43 1.22
C GLU A 163 -10.96 3.18 0.85
N GLY A 164 -10.66 2.33 1.83
CA GLY A 164 -9.80 1.17 1.63
C GLY A 164 -10.47 0.06 0.82
N VAL A 165 -9.74 -0.48 -0.15
CA VAL A 165 -10.19 -1.61 -0.98
C VAL A 165 -9.15 -2.72 -0.91
N LYS A 166 -9.58 -3.96 -0.65
CA LYS A 166 -8.69 -5.12 -0.70
C LYS A 166 -9.39 -6.36 -1.19
N VAL A 167 -8.86 -6.99 -2.21
CA VAL A 167 -9.29 -8.29 -2.70
C VAL A 167 -8.67 -9.38 -1.82
N SER A 168 -9.48 -10.36 -1.42
CA SER A 168 -8.98 -11.52 -0.68
C SER A 168 -8.00 -12.34 -1.53
N PRO A 169 -6.92 -12.90 -0.96
CA PRO A 169 -5.92 -13.68 -1.72
C PRO A 169 -6.51 -14.83 -2.54
N ASN A 170 -7.61 -15.44 -2.07
CA ASN A 170 -8.32 -16.48 -2.82
C ASN A 170 -9.21 -15.94 -3.96
N GLY A 171 -9.26 -14.61 -4.15
CA GLY A 171 -10.02 -13.94 -5.21
C GLY A 171 -11.52 -13.96 -5.09
N LYS A 172 -12.08 -14.46 -3.99
CA LYS A 172 -13.54 -14.62 -3.86
C LYS A 172 -14.25 -13.32 -3.50
N PHE A 173 -13.65 -12.53 -2.61
CA PHE A 173 -14.27 -11.32 -2.06
C PHE A 173 -13.36 -10.13 -2.19
N VAL A 174 -13.95 -8.96 -2.27
CA VAL A 174 -13.31 -7.68 -2.03
C VAL A 174 -13.97 -7.03 -0.81
N TYR A 175 -13.16 -6.49 0.08
CA TYR A 175 -13.60 -5.64 1.18
C TYR A 175 -13.41 -4.18 0.82
N VAL A 176 -14.45 -3.38 1.05
CA VAL A 176 -14.42 -1.93 0.91
C VAL A 176 -14.76 -1.34 2.27
N THR A 177 -13.85 -0.57 2.83
CA THR A 177 -14.07 0.15 4.09
C THR A 177 -14.87 1.42 3.83
N SER A 178 -15.71 1.82 4.77
CA SER A 178 -16.49 3.05 4.68
C SER A 178 -16.40 3.81 6.01
N GLU A 179 -15.79 5.00 5.94
CA GLU A 179 -15.35 5.76 7.10
C GLU A 179 -16.52 6.23 7.98
N ASP A 180 -17.45 6.95 7.41
CA ASP A 180 -18.54 7.60 8.15
C ASP A 180 -19.52 6.58 8.71
N THR A 181 -19.83 5.56 7.93
CA THR A 181 -20.70 4.49 8.41
C THR A 181 -20.02 3.53 9.37
N GLY A 182 -18.67 3.49 9.44
CA GLY A 182 -17.92 2.55 10.27
C GLY A 182 -18.20 1.10 9.89
N THR A 183 -18.21 0.81 8.59
CA THR A 183 -18.56 -0.51 8.06
C THR A 183 -17.52 -1.02 7.08
N ILE A 184 -17.60 -2.32 6.81
CA ILE A 184 -16.96 -2.96 5.65
C ILE A 184 -18.04 -3.63 4.82
N SER A 185 -18.01 -3.38 3.51
CA SER A 185 -18.81 -4.06 2.51
C SER A 185 -18.02 -5.24 1.95
N ALA A 186 -18.53 -6.46 2.13
CA ALA A 186 -18.01 -7.68 1.51
C ALA A 186 -18.74 -7.92 0.19
N ILE A 187 -18.01 -7.84 -0.93
CA ILE A 187 -18.58 -7.98 -2.28
C ILE A 187 -17.93 -9.20 -2.95
N GLU A 188 -18.74 -10.05 -3.57
CA GLU A 188 -18.22 -11.17 -4.37
C GLU A 188 -17.55 -10.62 -5.65
N VAL A 189 -16.26 -10.88 -5.86
CA VAL A 189 -15.49 -10.31 -6.98
C VAL A 189 -16.07 -10.70 -8.33
N ARG A 190 -16.42 -11.98 -8.51
CA ARG A 190 -16.91 -12.51 -9.80
C ARG A 190 -18.23 -11.88 -10.25
N THR A 191 -19.18 -11.68 -9.35
CA THR A 191 -20.53 -11.22 -9.68
C THR A 191 -20.75 -9.74 -9.41
N GLY A 192 -19.95 -9.12 -8.52
CA GLY A 192 -20.19 -7.80 -7.96
C GLY A 192 -21.36 -7.75 -6.99
N LYS A 193 -21.79 -8.91 -6.44
CA LYS A 193 -22.89 -8.97 -5.48
C LYS A 193 -22.39 -8.56 -4.09
N LEU A 194 -23.05 -7.59 -3.48
CA LEU A 194 -22.86 -7.30 -2.06
C LEU A 194 -23.38 -8.49 -1.24
N ILE A 195 -22.46 -9.15 -0.52
CA ILE A 195 -22.78 -10.32 0.31
C ILE A 195 -23.23 -9.88 1.69
N LYS A 196 -22.46 -8.96 2.30
CA LYS A 196 -22.74 -8.47 3.65
C LYS A 196 -22.10 -7.09 3.82
N MET A 197 -22.79 -6.21 4.54
CA MET A 197 -22.20 -5.01 5.14
C MET A 197 -22.21 -5.22 6.65
N PHE A 198 -21.07 -5.03 7.32
CA PHE A 198 -20.92 -5.30 8.74
C PHE A 198 -20.14 -4.21 9.45
N LYS A 199 -20.45 -3.98 10.71
CA LYS A 199 -19.80 -2.97 11.53
C LYS A 199 -18.39 -3.39 11.95
N VAL A 200 -17.51 -2.41 11.97
CA VAL A 200 -16.15 -2.47 12.52
C VAL A 200 -15.92 -1.28 13.45
N ALA A 201 -14.72 -1.13 13.98
CA ALA A 201 -14.36 0.05 14.75
C ALA A 201 -14.36 1.31 13.86
N ARG A 202 -14.52 2.49 14.48
CA ARG A 202 -14.87 3.74 13.79
C ARG A 202 -13.78 4.27 12.88
N ARG A 203 -14.20 4.74 11.73
CA ARG A 203 -13.41 5.32 10.64
C ARG A 203 -12.38 4.34 10.11
N PRO A 204 -12.84 3.22 9.51
CA PRO A 204 -11.94 2.24 8.92
C PRO A 204 -11.34 2.79 7.61
N ARG A 205 -9.99 2.85 7.55
CA ARG A 205 -9.24 3.41 6.41
C ARG A 205 -8.70 2.36 5.45
N SER A 206 -8.21 1.26 5.96
CA SER A 206 -7.49 0.26 5.19
C SER A 206 -7.79 -1.13 5.72
N VAL A 207 -7.69 -2.14 4.85
CA VAL A 207 -7.91 -3.54 5.20
C VAL A 207 -6.87 -4.44 4.53
N ALA A 208 -6.42 -5.49 5.24
CA ALA A 208 -5.51 -6.51 4.73
C ALA A 208 -6.00 -7.90 5.13
N PHE A 209 -5.90 -8.88 4.22
CA PHE A 209 -6.24 -10.28 4.48
C PHE A 209 -5.01 -11.11 4.78
N LEU A 210 -5.10 -12.09 5.69
CA LEU A 210 -4.11 -13.15 5.79
C LEU A 210 -3.96 -13.88 4.46
N PRO A 211 -2.78 -14.44 4.16
CA PRO A 211 -2.53 -15.16 2.89
C PRO A 211 -3.51 -16.30 2.61
N ASP A 212 -4.01 -16.96 3.66
CA ASP A 212 -5.01 -18.04 3.56
C ASP A 212 -6.46 -17.53 3.43
N SER A 213 -6.67 -16.22 3.45
CA SER A 213 -7.98 -15.57 3.41
C SER A 213 -8.91 -15.89 4.58
N SER A 214 -8.41 -16.45 5.67
CA SER A 214 -9.24 -16.82 6.84
C SER A 214 -9.61 -15.62 7.70
N ARG A 215 -8.69 -14.67 7.84
CA ARG A 215 -8.87 -13.45 8.62
C ARG A 215 -8.48 -12.21 7.82
N ALA A 216 -9.05 -11.08 8.24
CA ALA A 216 -8.64 -9.76 7.77
C ALA A 216 -8.46 -8.82 8.96
N TYR A 217 -7.74 -7.73 8.72
CA TYR A 217 -7.45 -6.68 9.68
C TYR A 217 -7.80 -5.34 9.08
N ALA A 218 -8.60 -4.54 9.77
CA ALA A 218 -8.96 -3.20 9.32
C ALA A 218 -8.49 -2.16 10.33
N SER A 219 -7.83 -1.11 9.85
CA SER A 219 -7.48 0.05 10.68
C SER A 219 -8.74 0.80 11.11
N ALA A 220 -8.70 1.43 12.28
CA ALA A 220 -9.80 2.23 12.83
C ALA A 220 -9.24 3.54 13.38
N GLU A 221 -9.23 4.56 12.51
CA GLU A 221 -8.57 5.85 12.77
C GLU A 221 -9.05 6.50 14.06
N ASN A 222 -10.37 6.59 14.24
CA ASN A 222 -10.94 7.31 15.37
C ASN A 222 -10.91 6.53 16.69
N ASP A 223 -10.69 5.22 16.63
CA ASP A 223 -10.63 4.39 17.83
C ASP A 223 -9.20 4.06 18.28
N GLY A 224 -8.17 4.45 17.52
CA GLY A 224 -6.79 4.13 17.83
C GLY A 224 -6.53 2.63 17.85
N ALA A 225 -7.17 1.88 16.95
CA ALA A 225 -7.28 0.44 17.03
C ALA A 225 -7.22 -0.23 15.65
N VAL A 226 -7.11 -1.56 15.66
CA VAL A 226 -7.28 -2.44 14.51
C VAL A 226 -8.39 -3.43 14.80
N THR A 227 -9.34 -3.58 13.89
CA THR A 227 -10.38 -4.61 13.96
C THR A 227 -9.89 -5.90 13.34
N VAL A 228 -10.00 -7.01 14.06
CA VAL A 228 -9.78 -8.38 13.54
C VAL A 228 -11.10 -8.93 13.03
N ILE A 229 -11.09 -9.49 11.84
CA ILE A 229 -12.29 -9.94 11.12
C ILE A 229 -12.16 -11.43 10.80
N ASP A 230 -13.18 -12.22 11.12
CA ASP A 230 -13.39 -13.56 10.56
C ASP A 230 -13.91 -13.40 9.12
N ALA A 231 -13.03 -13.64 8.14
CA ALA A 231 -13.37 -13.41 6.74
C ALA A 231 -14.33 -14.48 6.17
N SER A 232 -14.46 -15.64 6.82
CA SER A 232 -15.41 -16.67 6.42
C SER A 232 -16.86 -16.32 6.79
N LYS A 233 -17.04 -15.52 7.84
CA LYS A 233 -18.35 -15.07 8.34
C LYS A 233 -18.66 -13.62 7.99
N HIS A 234 -17.64 -12.87 7.55
CA HIS A 234 -17.70 -11.41 7.38
C HIS A 234 -18.17 -10.73 8.70
N GLU A 235 -17.41 -10.95 9.77
CA GLU A 235 -17.75 -10.45 11.11
C GLU A 235 -16.49 -9.97 11.85
N ALA A 236 -16.61 -8.84 12.54
CA ALA A 236 -15.60 -8.38 13.48
C ALA A 236 -15.58 -9.31 14.72
N ILE A 237 -14.42 -9.84 15.07
CA ILE A 237 -14.27 -10.79 16.16
C ILE A 237 -13.43 -10.26 17.33
N GLN A 238 -12.60 -9.24 17.09
CA GLN A 238 -11.73 -8.66 18.11
C GLN A 238 -11.33 -7.23 17.72
N THR A 239 -11.00 -6.41 18.72
CA THR A 239 -10.36 -5.10 18.52
C THR A 239 -9.01 -5.09 19.22
N ILE A 240 -7.95 -4.70 18.52
CA ILE A 240 -6.59 -4.54 19.03
C ILE A 240 -6.37 -3.05 19.27
N THR A 241 -6.26 -2.61 20.51
CA THR A 241 -5.97 -1.21 20.83
C THR A 241 -4.48 -0.94 20.68
N LEU A 242 -4.14 0.10 19.90
CA LEU A 242 -2.75 0.54 19.66
C LEU A 242 -2.35 1.67 20.62
N GLY A 243 -3.32 2.42 21.13
CA GLY A 243 -3.08 3.52 22.05
C GLY A 243 -4.32 4.39 22.26
N GLU A 244 -4.10 5.60 22.75
CA GLU A 244 -5.16 6.53 23.10
C GLU A 244 -5.95 6.98 21.87
N ARG A 245 -7.28 7.00 22.00
CA ARG A 245 -8.22 7.49 20.99
C ARG A 245 -7.91 8.95 20.61
N GLY A 246 -7.92 9.23 19.30
CA GLY A 246 -7.66 10.58 18.78
C GLY A 246 -6.18 10.98 18.78
N VAL A 247 -5.32 10.29 19.56
CA VAL A 247 -3.86 10.45 19.55
C VAL A 247 -3.24 9.49 18.55
N ILE A 248 -3.48 8.18 18.73
CA ILE A 248 -3.06 7.17 17.74
C ILE A 248 -4.16 7.05 16.69
N LYS A 249 -3.83 7.33 15.45
CA LYS A 249 -4.76 7.32 14.30
C LYS A 249 -4.28 6.32 13.25
N PRO A 250 -4.65 5.03 13.38
CA PRO A 250 -4.27 3.99 12.41
C PRO A 250 -4.78 4.33 11.00
N MET A 251 -3.89 4.24 10.01
CA MET A 251 -4.16 4.56 8.61
C MET A 251 -4.06 3.29 7.76
N SER A 252 -2.91 2.98 7.20
CA SER A 252 -2.70 1.77 6.40
C SER A 252 -2.39 0.55 7.25
N VAL A 253 -2.83 -0.61 6.78
CA VAL A 253 -2.45 -1.93 7.30
C VAL A 253 -1.81 -2.75 6.18
N LEU A 254 -0.72 -3.44 6.47
CA LEU A 254 0.02 -4.28 5.53
C LEU A 254 0.56 -5.52 6.24
N LEU A 255 0.36 -6.69 5.66
CA LEU A 255 0.93 -7.94 6.19
C LEU A 255 2.33 -8.20 5.65
N SER A 256 3.16 -8.85 6.47
CA SER A 256 4.37 -9.50 5.96
C SER A 256 4.00 -10.59 4.94
N PRO A 257 4.90 -10.95 4.00
CA PRO A 257 4.60 -11.96 2.98
C PRO A 257 4.16 -13.31 3.54
N ASP A 258 4.67 -13.71 4.71
CA ASP A 258 4.30 -14.93 5.44
C ASP A 258 3.01 -14.78 6.28
N GLY A 259 2.47 -13.57 6.37
CA GLY A 259 1.30 -13.25 7.18
C GLY A 259 1.53 -13.23 8.68
N ALA A 260 2.76 -13.42 9.17
CA ALA A 260 3.06 -13.51 10.60
C ALA A 260 3.07 -12.16 11.33
N SER A 261 3.27 -11.08 10.61
CA SER A 261 3.29 -9.71 11.14
C SER A 261 2.36 -8.79 10.36
N LEU A 262 1.61 -7.98 11.11
CA LEU A 262 0.81 -6.88 10.55
C LEU A 262 1.49 -5.56 10.91
N TYR A 263 1.80 -4.77 9.90
CA TYR A 263 2.32 -3.41 10.03
C TYR A 263 1.17 -2.41 9.95
N VAL A 264 1.16 -1.44 10.85
CA VAL A 264 0.10 -0.42 10.95
C VAL A 264 0.72 0.95 11.04
N SER A 265 0.53 1.79 10.02
CA SER A 265 0.91 3.20 10.09
C SER A 265 -0.09 4.01 10.90
N THR A 266 0.36 5.10 11.53
CA THR A 266 -0.49 5.91 12.40
C THR A 266 -0.38 7.40 12.08
N GLY A 267 -1.43 7.96 11.50
CA GLY A 267 -1.46 9.31 10.95
C GLY A 267 -1.12 10.46 11.91
N ARG A 268 -1.32 10.29 13.22
CA ARG A 268 -0.90 11.28 14.24
C ARG A 268 0.07 10.72 15.28
N GLY A 269 0.18 9.41 15.36
CA GLY A 269 1.11 8.75 16.26
C GLY A 269 2.57 8.76 15.80
N HIS A 270 2.85 9.20 14.55
CA HIS A 270 4.18 9.24 13.93
C HIS A 270 4.93 7.91 14.00
N LYS A 271 4.18 6.78 14.00
CA LYS A 271 4.71 5.43 14.21
C LYS A 271 4.19 4.42 13.20
N VAL A 272 4.95 3.37 13.04
CA VAL A 272 4.46 2.10 12.49
C VAL A 272 4.51 1.07 13.60
N PHE A 273 3.37 0.47 13.92
CA PHE A 273 3.26 -0.63 14.87
C PHE A 273 3.43 -1.97 14.15
N VAL A 274 3.97 -2.95 14.86
CA VAL A 274 4.04 -4.34 14.43
C VAL A 274 3.18 -5.19 15.36
N ILE A 275 2.20 -5.87 14.79
CA ILE A 275 1.30 -6.78 15.51
C ILE A 275 1.63 -8.21 15.09
N ASP A 276 1.73 -9.11 16.04
CA ASP A 276 1.80 -10.54 15.81
C ASP A 276 0.40 -11.07 15.45
N THR A 277 0.25 -11.67 14.27
CA THR A 277 -1.06 -12.12 13.79
C THR A 277 -1.54 -13.42 14.44
N ALA A 278 -0.65 -14.21 15.04
CA ALA A 278 -1.02 -15.42 15.75
C ALA A 278 -1.65 -15.09 17.11
N THR A 279 -1.11 -14.07 17.80
CA THR A 279 -1.54 -13.67 19.14
C THR A 279 -2.40 -12.42 19.17
N ASN A 280 -2.41 -11.62 18.11
CA ASN A 280 -3.03 -10.30 18.00
C ASN A 280 -2.47 -9.28 19.03
N HIS A 281 -1.22 -9.43 19.47
CA HIS A 281 -0.55 -8.49 20.35
C HIS A 281 0.46 -7.64 19.60
N THR A 282 0.58 -6.37 20.03
CA THR A 282 1.64 -5.48 19.55
C THR A 282 3.00 -5.99 20.02
N LYS A 283 3.93 -6.20 19.07
CA LYS A 283 5.32 -6.62 19.34
C LYS A 283 6.22 -5.43 19.61
N THR A 284 6.15 -4.43 18.76
CA THR A 284 7.06 -3.28 18.77
C THR A 284 6.49 -2.15 17.90
N SER A 285 7.18 -1.03 17.84
CA SER A 285 6.90 0.07 16.90
C SER A 285 8.18 0.81 16.52
N ALA A 286 8.18 1.47 15.38
CA ALA A 286 9.22 2.41 14.93
C ALA A 286 8.64 3.82 14.83
N GLU A 287 9.40 4.83 15.24
CA GLU A 287 9.07 6.24 14.95
C GLU A 287 9.47 6.57 13.52
N VAL A 288 8.58 7.23 12.76
CA VAL A 288 8.76 7.58 11.36
C VAL A 288 8.53 9.10 11.15
N GLY A 289 8.19 9.53 9.95
CA GLY A 289 7.83 10.92 9.69
C GLY A 289 6.41 11.29 10.11
N ASP A 290 6.01 12.51 9.80
CA ASP A 290 4.71 13.04 10.20
C ASP A 290 3.60 12.47 9.32
N ARG A 291 2.52 12.01 9.98
CA ARG A 291 1.32 11.49 9.36
C ARG A 291 1.63 10.45 8.26
N PRO A 292 2.27 9.32 8.61
CA PRO A 292 2.50 8.24 7.65
C PRO A 292 1.16 7.67 7.17
N TRP A 293 0.92 7.75 5.86
CA TRP A 293 -0.23 7.19 5.18
C TRP A 293 0.08 5.79 4.66
N GLY A 294 0.52 5.72 3.42
CA GLY A 294 0.88 4.48 2.77
C GLY A 294 2.14 3.84 3.34
N ILE A 295 2.16 2.52 3.34
CA ILE A 295 3.31 1.71 3.71
C ILE A 295 3.55 0.60 2.68
N ALA A 296 4.81 0.27 2.43
CA ALA A 296 5.21 -0.81 1.53
C ALA A 296 6.41 -1.57 2.09
N ILE A 297 6.48 -2.87 1.76
CA ILE A 297 7.63 -3.72 2.07
C ILE A 297 8.47 -3.90 0.80
N SER A 298 9.79 -3.90 0.94
CA SER A 298 10.71 -4.25 -0.14
C SER A 298 10.48 -5.68 -0.65
N PRO A 299 10.80 -5.99 -1.91
CA PRO A 299 10.61 -7.33 -2.46
C PRO A 299 11.35 -8.44 -1.69
N ASP A 300 12.44 -8.12 -1.01
CA ASP A 300 13.19 -9.05 -0.14
C ASP A 300 12.64 -9.17 1.29
N GLY A 301 11.58 -8.44 1.62
CA GLY A 301 10.92 -8.49 2.92
C GLY A 301 11.70 -7.86 4.08
N LYS A 302 12.80 -7.12 3.83
CA LYS A 302 13.69 -6.63 4.90
C LYS A 302 13.50 -5.16 5.26
N THR A 303 12.88 -4.39 4.38
CA THR A 303 12.73 -2.94 4.54
C THR A 303 11.27 -2.54 4.41
N LEU A 304 10.81 -1.67 5.31
CA LEU A 304 9.51 -1.02 5.20
C LEU A 304 9.72 0.44 4.80
N PHE A 305 8.87 0.92 3.91
CA PHE A 305 8.80 2.33 3.49
C PHE A 305 7.51 2.94 3.97
N THR A 306 7.55 4.20 4.44
CA THR A 306 6.35 4.95 4.83
C THR A 306 6.29 6.27 4.08
N ALA A 307 5.15 6.57 3.48
CA ALA A 307 4.87 7.86 2.86
C ALA A 307 4.38 8.84 3.92
N ASN A 308 5.20 9.85 4.26
CA ASN A 308 4.95 10.78 5.36
C ASN A 308 4.46 12.12 4.80
N GLY A 309 3.15 12.35 4.85
CA GLY A 309 2.49 13.48 4.17
C GLY A 309 3.06 14.85 4.54
N PRO A 310 2.90 15.35 5.78
CA PRO A 310 3.35 16.69 6.16
C PRO A 310 4.86 16.89 6.18
N SER A 311 5.65 15.83 6.43
CA SER A 311 7.11 15.93 6.40
C SER A 311 7.72 15.83 5.00
N ASN A 312 6.90 15.53 3.99
CA ASN A 312 7.32 15.45 2.58
C ASN A 312 8.52 14.51 2.37
N ASP A 313 8.49 13.38 3.06
CA ASP A 313 9.55 12.38 3.00
C ASP A 313 9.03 10.93 3.04
N VAL A 314 9.94 10.01 2.78
CA VAL A 314 9.75 8.57 2.96
C VAL A 314 10.72 8.08 4.02
N SER A 315 10.23 7.45 5.08
CA SER A 315 11.11 6.77 6.03
C SER A 315 11.45 5.38 5.53
N VAL A 316 12.72 5.02 5.63
CA VAL A 316 13.28 3.70 5.32
C VAL A 316 13.53 2.98 6.63
N VAL A 317 12.67 2.01 6.95
CA VAL A 317 12.70 1.29 8.23
C VAL A 317 13.30 -0.09 8.03
N ASP A 318 14.31 -0.43 8.81
CA ASP A 318 14.84 -1.79 8.89
C ASP A 318 13.89 -2.67 9.70
N LEU A 319 13.36 -3.72 9.10
CA LEU A 319 12.35 -4.57 9.73
C LEU A 319 12.91 -5.50 10.82
N ALA A 320 14.20 -5.80 10.80
CA ALA A 320 14.81 -6.64 11.84
C ALA A 320 15.01 -5.86 13.14
N SER A 321 15.46 -4.61 13.05
CA SER A 321 15.73 -3.74 14.21
C SER A 321 14.57 -2.79 14.54
N MET A 322 13.61 -2.60 13.63
CA MET A 322 12.55 -1.59 13.72
C MET A 322 13.09 -0.18 13.93
N THR A 323 14.17 0.17 13.21
CA THR A 323 14.78 1.49 13.24
C THR A 323 14.75 2.17 11.88
N VAL A 324 14.57 3.49 11.86
CA VAL A 324 14.67 4.29 10.64
C VAL A 324 16.14 4.47 10.27
N ARG A 325 16.54 3.89 9.12
CA ARG A 325 17.92 4.04 8.59
C ARG A 325 18.11 5.34 7.83
N LYS A 326 17.06 5.83 7.18
CA LYS A 326 17.12 7.02 6.32
C LYS A 326 15.73 7.64 6.18
N LYS A 327 15.68 8.96 5.97
CA LYS A 327 14.54 9.69 5.44
C LYS A 327 14.90 10.23 4.06
N ILE A 328 14.04 10.02 3.08
CA ILE A 328 14.26 10.38 1.68
C ILE A 328 13.24 11.45 1.31
N LYS A 329 13.70 12.59 0.83
CA LYS A 329 12.78 13.66 0.38
C LYS A 329 11.95 13.18 -0.81
N ALA A 330 10.66 13.46 -0.76
CA ALA A 330 9.69 13.23 -1.85
C ALA A 330 9.05 14.56 -2.29
N GLY A 331 7.98 14.49 -3.07
CA GLY A 331 7.17 15.67 -3.41
C GLY A 331 6.34 16.17 -2.23
N ASP A 332 5.38 17.08 -2.50
CA ASP A 332 4.49 17.60 -1.45
C ASP A 332 3.32 16.64 -1.19
N GLY A 333 3.18 16.24 0.06
CA GLY A 333 2.12 15.34 0.52
C GLY A 333 2.26 13.90 0.06
N PRO A 334 3.37 13.16 0.35
CA PRO A 334 3.44 11.72 0.11
C PRO A 334 2.23 11.00 0.69
N TRP A 335 1.54 10.22 -0.17
CA TRP A 335 0.33 9.50 0.21
C TRP A 335 0.48 7.97 0.03
N GLY A 336 0.64 7.50 -1.18
CA GLY A 336 0.85 6.10 -1.51
C GLY A 336 2.32 5.78 -1.72
N VAL A 337 2.74 4.57 -1.39
CA VAL A 337 4.09 4.07 -1.64
C VAL A 337 4.06 2.61 -2.02
N ILE A 338 4.88 2.23 -2.99
CA ILE A 338 5.08 0.83 -3.37
C ILE A 338 6.55 0.58 -3.74
N ALA A 339 7.00 -0.67 -3.56
CA ALA A 339 8.33 -1.11 -3.97
C ALA A 339 8.19 -2.32 -4.89
N ILE A 340 8.67 -2.21 -6.13
CA ILE A 340 8.56 -3.28 -7.14
C ILE A 340 9.92 -3.60 -7.75
N PRO A 341 10.20 -4.88 -8.12
CA PRO A 341 11.40 -5.25 -8.85
C PRO A 341 11.55 -4.42 -10.12
N TYR A 342 12.80 -4.06 -10.45
CA TYR A 342 13.12 -3.29 -11.65
C TYR A 342 14.31 -3.91 -12.36
N GLY A 343 14.19 -4.15 -13.67
CA GLY A 343 15.30 -4.60 -14.51
C GLY A 343 15.59 -6.11 -14.46
N SER A 344 14.56 -6.96 -14.24
CA SER A 344 14.67 -8.42 -14.50
C SER A 344 14.38 -8.74 -15.95
#